data_5b02cbf062beeec569a8937e1ef76ee5
#
_entry.id   5b02cbf062beeec569a8937e1ef76ee5
#
_cell.length_a   1.000
_cell.length_b   1.000
_cell.length_c   1.000
_cell.angle_alpha   90.00
_cell.angle_beta   90.00
_cell.angle_gamma   90.00
#
_symmetry.space_group_name_H-M   'P 1'
#
loop_
_entity.id
_entity.type
_entity.pdbx_description
1 polymer ?
#
loop_
_entity_poly.entity_id
_entity_poly.type
_entity_poly.pdbx_seq_one_letter_code
_entity_poly.pdbx_strand_id
1 'polypeptide(L)'
;PERSILNQLIQSGAQPALKDKVLDVVVILPFTSSSDQAISALESNNFLLELYQGISLEVARLKEEGVAIQLHTFDSKRDLNYLNALVKDPTVLAADVIVGPIYPEESELISAFAEVQKIPFIHPLSNLGDRFEKNQYSYLFRPSLNSLANGVVESLKFQAWGKKVAIGYSGSSRDEQLGLLLQSQLEKEGFKLV
;
A
#
# COMPACT_ATOMS: atom_id res chain seq x y z
N PRO A 1 6.92 -12.99 -11.53
CA PRO A 1 5.67 -12.49 -10.92
C PRO A 1 5.63 -10.96 -10.87
N GLU A 2 6.70 -10.29 -10.48
CA GLU A 2 6.79 -8.83 -10.27
C GLU A 2 6.63 -8.02 -11.56
N ARG A 3 7.20 -8.45 -12.67
CA ARG A 3 6.98 -7.82 -14.00
C ARG A 3 5.52 -7.87 -14.45
N SER A 4 4.72 -8.78 -13.92
CA SER A 4 3.30 -8.89 -14.25
C SER A 4 2.47 -7.75 -13.64
N ILE A 5 2.79 -7.31 -12.41
CA ILE A 5 2.08 -6.22 -11.74
C ILE A 5 2.40 -4.89 -12.41
N LEU A 6 3.67 -4.64 -12.71
CA LEU A 6 4.10 -3.45 -13.44
C LEU A 6 3.44 -3.37 -14.84
N ASN A 7 3.40 -4.48 -15.56
CA ASN A 7 2.74 -4.56 -16.86
C ASN A 7 1.22 -4.39 -16.76
N GLN A 8 0.57 -4.84 -15.67
CA GLN A 8 -0.85 -4.60 -15.43
C GLN A 8 -1.14 -3.13 -15.11
N LEU A 9 -0.28 -2.46 -14.34
CA LEU A 9 -0.38 -1.02 -14.08
C LEU A 9 -0.20 -0.20 -15.38
N ILE A 10 0.73 -0.60 -16.23
CA ILE A 10 0.93 0.03 -17.55
C ILE A 10 -0.27 -0.22 -18.48
N GLN A 11 -0.88 -1.41 -18.44
CA GLN A 11 -2.04 -1.75 -19.27
C GLN A 11 -3.36 -1.13 -18.79
N SER A 12 -3.46 -0.73 -17.52
CA SER A 12 -4.66 -0.06 -16.98
C SER A 12 -4.85 1.39 -17.44
N GLY A 13 -3.97 1.90 -18.29
CA GLY A 13 -4.07 3.25 -18.87
C GLY A 13 -3.67 4.38 -17.95
N ALA A 14 -3.30 4.08 -16.71
CA ALA A 14 -2.58 5.00 -15.83
C ALA A 14 -1.10 4.99 -16.23
N GLN A 15 -0.78 5.55 -17.39
CA GLN A 15 0.61 5.93 -17.63
C GLN A 15 0.87 7.16 -16.77
N PRO A 16 1.77 7.09 -15.77
CA PRO A 16 2.37 8.30 -15.24
C PRO A 16 2.98 9.00 -16.46
N ALA A 17 2.57 10.20 -16.70
CA ALA A 17 3.27 11.02 -17.69
C ALA A 17 4.67 11.23 -17.12
N LEU A 18 5.65 10.43 -17.57
CA LEU A 18 7.04 10.69 -17.31
C LEU A 18 7.30 12.11 -17.80
N LYS A 19 7.36 13.04 -16.86
CA LYS A 19 7.52 14.47 -17.15
C LYS A 19 8.88 14.73 -17.80
N ASP A 20 9.82 13.82 -17.57
CA ASP A 20 11.11 13.75 -18.19
C ASP A 20 11.56 12.28 -18.36
N LYS A 21 12.86 12.02 -18.53
CA LYS A 21 13.40 10.66 -18.66
C LYS A 21 13.86 10.04 -17.34
N VAL A 22 13.65 10.72 -16.22
CA VAL A 22 14.05 10.30 -14.88
C VAL A 22 12.81 9.94 -14.10
N LEU A 23 12.80 8.78 -13.47
CA LEU A 23 11.73 8.35 -12.57
C LEU A 23 11.98 8.94 -11.18
N ASP A 24 11.18 9.93 -10.79
CA ASP A 24 11.25 10.57 -9.49
C ASP A 24 10.37 9.83 -8.48
N VAL A 25 11.00 9.10 -7.57
CA VAL A 25 10.35 8.34 -6.50
C VAL A 25 10.42 9.12 -5.21
N VAL A 26 9.29 9.51 -4.67
CA VAL A 26 9.19 10.16 -3.35
C VAL A 26 8.80 9.14 -2.31
N VAL A 27 9.59 9.04 -1.24
CA VAL A 27 9.31 8.20 -0.08
C VAL A 27 9.03 9.07 1.13
N ILE A 28 7.86 8.89 1.75
CA ILE A 28 7.45 9.64 2.94
C ILE A 28 7.23 8.63 4.07
N LEU A 29 8.11 8.63 5.08
CA LEU A 29 8.02 7.69 6.21
C LEU A 29 8.27 8.42 7.54
N PRO A 30 7.66 7.96 8.65
CA PRO A 30 7.81 8.59 9.95
C PRO A 30 9.09 8.10 10.65
N PHE A 31 10.26 8.62 10.24
CA PHE A 31 11.54 8.22 10.80
C PHE A 31 11.77 8.73 12.22
N THR A 32 11.24 9.92 12.55
CA THR A 32 11.32 10.48 13.90
C THR A 32 10.03 10.18 14.65
N SER A 33 10.15 9.38 15.71
CA SER A 33 9.06 9.15 16.66
C SER A 33 9.15 10.20 17.77
N SER A 34 8.15 11.05 17.87
CA SER A 34 8.06 12.06 18.94
C SER A 34 7.46 11.53 20.25
N SER A 35 7.28 10.23 20.42
CA SER A 35 6.63 9.66 21.60
C SER A 35 7.62 9.03 22.57
N ASP A 36 7.48 9.36 23.86
CA ASP A 36 8.25 8.87 25.04
C ASP A 36 8.11 7.36 25.34
N GLN A 37 7.62 6.56 24.42
CA GLN A 37 7.52 5.10 24.54
C GLN A 37 8.72 4.43 23.86
N ALA A 38 9.87 4.48 24.51
CA ALA A 38 11.17 4.13 23.92
C ALA A 38 11.33 2.69 23.43
N ILE A 39 10.58 1.71 23.91
CA ILE A 39 10.77 0.30 23.54
C ILE A 39 9.93 -0.09 22.32
N SER A 40 8.66 0.27 22.28
CA SER A 40 7.82 0.05 21.11
C SER A 40 8.21 0.91 19.90
N ALA A 41 8.82 2.06 20.16
CA ALA A 41 9.37 2.94 19.13
C ALA A 41 10.63 2.34 18.46
N LEU A 42 11.47 1.61 19.17
CA LEU A 42 12.65 0.96 18.61
C LEU A 42 12.29 -0.16 17.63
N GLU A 43 11.32 -1.00 17.97
CA GLU A 43 10.84 -2.05 17.06
C GLU A 43 10.14 -1.47 15.83
N SER A 44 9.33 -0.44 16.01
CA SER A 44 8.68 0.27 14.91
C SER A 44 9.68 0.98 14.00
N ASN A 45 10.71 1.61 14.57
CA ASN A 45 11.76 2.29 13.79
C ASN A 45 12.63 1.31 13.01
N ASN A 46 12.95 0.13 13.56
CA ASN A 46 13.71 -0.90 12.83
C ASN A 46 12.97 -1.34 11.57
N PHE A 47 11.67 -1.60 11.69
CA PHE A 47 10.85 -1.97 10.53
C PHE A 47 10.84 -0.88 9.44
N LEU A 48 10.73 0.40 9.83
CA LEU A 48 10.76 1.51 8.87
C LEU A 48 12.12 1.64 8.18
N LEU A 49 13.20 1.43 8.93
CA LEU A 49 14.55 1.43 8.36
C LEU A 49 14.75 0.25 7.41
N GLU A 50 14.28 -0.94 7.76
CA GLU A 50 14.32 -2.13 6.90
C GLU A 50 13.51 -1.92 5.62
N LEU A 51 12.30 -1.34 5.71
CA LEU A 51 11.50 -0.98 4.55
C LEU A 51 12.23 0.01 3.65
N TYR A 52 12.79 1.07 4.23
CA TYR A 52 13.55 2.07 3.48
C TYR A 52 14.82 1.48 2.84
N GLN A 53 15.53 0.62 3.57
CA GLN A 53 16.70 -0.07 3.04
C GLN A 53 16.33 -0.96 1.84
N GLY A 54 15.20 -1.69 1.93
CA GLY A 54 14.69 -2.48 0.81
C GLY A 54 14.38 -1.64 -0.43
N ILE A 55 13.73 -0.49 -0.24
CA ILE A 55 13.46 0.46 -1.34
C ILE A 55 14.77 0.99 -1.93
N SER A 56 15.72 1.40 -1.08
CA SER A 56 17.00 1.95 -1.51
C SER A 56 17.83 0.93 -2.27
N LEU A 57 17.82 -0.33 -1.84
CA LEU A 57 18.51 -1.44 -2.51
C LEU A 57 17.94 -1.68 -3.90
N GLU A 58 16.62 -1.68 -4.04
CA GLU A 58 15.97 -1.87 -5.34
C GLU A 58 16.22 -0.68 -6.28
N VAL A 59 16.21 0.54 -5.77
CA VAL A 59 16.58 1.73 -6.55
C VAL A 59 18.03 1.63 -7.05
N ALA A 60 18.96 1.16 -6.20
CA ALA A 60 20.35 0.95 -6.60
C ALA A 60 20.46 -0.11 -7.71
N ARG A 61 19.75 -1.23 -7.57
CA ARG A 61 19.67 -2.30 -8.58
C ARG A 61 19.15 -1.79 -9.92
N LEU A 62 18.05 -1.03 -9.89
CA LEU A 62 17.46 -0.45 -11.11
C LEU A 62 18.42 0.54 -11.81
N LYS A 63 19.19 1.31 -11.04
CA LYS A 63 20.25 2.19 -11.60
C LYS A 63 21.35 1.38 -12.31
N GLU A 64 21.77 0.27 -11.73
CA GLU A 64 22.74 -0.64 -12.35
C GLU A 64 22.20 -1.26 -13.65
N GLU A 65 20.88 -1.49 -13.73
CA GLU A 65 20.19 -1.94 -14.95
C GLU A 65 19.97 -0.81 -15.99
N GLY A 66 20.41 0.40 -15.70
CA GLY A 66 20.35 1.55 -16.61
C GLY A 66 19.05 2.36 -16.52
N VAL A 67 18.24 2.14 -15.49
CA VAL A 67 17.04 2.97 -15.24
C VAL A 67 17.47 4.30 -14.65
N ALA A 68 17.08 5.40 -15.29
CA ALA A 68 17.26 6.73 -14.73
C ALA A 68 16.21 6.96 -13.64
N ILE A 69 16.62 6.86 -12.37
CA ILE A 69 15.72 6.95 -11.20
C ILE A 69 16.35 7.80 -10.11
N GLN A 70 15.56 8.67 -9.49
CA GLN A 70 15.94 9.44 -8.31
C GLN A 70 15.03 9.08 -7.14
N LEU A 71 15.63 8.94 -5.96
CA LEU A 71 14.93 8.68 -4.72
C LEU A 71 14.99 9.91 -3.83
N HIS A 72 13.83 10.47 -3.52
CA HIS A 72 13.65 11.60 -2.61
C HIS A 72 12.99 11.10 -1.33
N THR A 73 13.58 11.37 -0.19
CA THR A 73 13.11 10.85 1.09
C THR A 73 12.75 11.97 2.04
N PHE A 74 11.56 11.88 2.60
CA PHE A 74 11.04 12.84 3.58
C PHE A 74 10.57 12.12 4.84
N ASP A 75 10.82 12.76 5.99
CA ASP A 75 10.28 12.31 7.27
C ASP A 75 8.89 12.95 7.47
N SER A 76 7.84 12.14 7.62
CA SER A 76 6.50 12.68 7.88
C SER A 76 6.35 13.32 9.24
N LYS A 77 7.25 12.99 10.17
CA LYS A 77 7.25 13.46 11.58
C LYS A 77 5.94 13.17 12.32
N ARG A 78 5.03 12.43 11.71
CA ARG A 78 3.65 12.24 12.17
C ARG A 78 2.91 13.57 12.41
N ASP A 79 3.21 14.56 11.58
CA ASP A 79 2.65 15.91 11.67
C ASP A 79 1.91 16.26 10.37
N LEU A 80 0.58 16.34 10.48
CA LEU A 80 -0.29 16.69 9.33
C LEU A 80 -0.06 18.12 8.83
N ASN A 81 0.33 19.06 9.71
CA ASN A 81 0.63 20.43 9.28
C ASN A 81 1.92 20.46 8.44
N TYR A 82 2.92 19.69 8.87
CA TYR A 82 4.14 19.52 8.08
C TYR A 82 3.84 18.87 6.74
N LEU A 83 3.05 17.79 6.70
CA LEU A 83 2.66 17.15 5.45
C LEU A 83 1.86 18.07 4.52
N ASN A 84 0.96 18.89 5.06
CA ASN A 84 0.24 19.91 4.27
C ASN A 84 1.18 20.96 3.66
N ALA A 85 2.31 21.24 4.27
CA ALA A 85 3.36 22.08 3.68
C ALA A 85 4.19 21.28 2.66
N LEU A 86 4.54 20.03 2.98
CA LEU A 86 5.36 19.16 2.15
C LEU A 86 4.73 18.87 0.78
N VAL A 87 3.41 18.68 0.68
CA VAL A 87 2.73 18.46 -0.61
C VAL A 87 2.81 19.67 -1.56
N LYS A 88 3.32 20.81 -1.08
CA LYS A 88 3.60 21.99 -1.91
C LYS A 88 5.06 22.09 -2.33
N ASP A 89 5.92 21.20 -1.84
CA ASP A 89 7.32 21.15 -2.23
C ASP A 89 7.44 20.79 -3.71
N PRO A 90 8.27 21.50 -4.48
CA PRO A 90 8.47 21.25 -5.91
C PRO A 90 8.87 19.80 -6.22
N THR A 91 9.65 19.16 -5.34
CA THR A 91 10.09 17.78 -5.51
C THR A 91 8.90 16.81 -5.39
N VAL A 92 8.00 17.06 -4.43
CA VAL A 92 6.80 16.23 -4.25
C VAL A 92 5.79 16.45 -5.36
N LEU A 93 5.66 17.69 -5.84
CA LEU A 93 4.82 18.03 -6.99
C LEU A 93 5.33 17.43 -8.30
N ALA A 94 6.63 17.22 -8.41
CA ALA A 94 7.27 16.64 -9.59
C ALA A 94 7.33 15.11 -9.55
N ALA A 95 6.97 14.48 -8.44
CA ALA A 95 7.05 13.03 -8.26
C ALA A 95 6.27 12.26 -9.34
N ASP A 96 6.85 11.15 -9.78
CA ASP A 96 6.18 10.17 -10.64
C ASP A 96 5.48 9.08 -9.82
N VAL A 97 5.94 8.84 -8.59
CA VAL A 97 5.32 7.93 -7.63
C VAL A 97 5.63 8.36 -6.20
N ILE A 98 4.65 8.21 -5.32
CA ILE A 98 4.80 8.45 -3.89
C ILE A 98 4.61 7.14 -3.13
N VAL A 99 5.54 6.78 -2.25
CA VAL A 99 5.49 5.61 -1.38
C VAL A 99 5.39 6.05 0.08
N GLY A 100 4.38 5.58 0.80
CA GLY A 100 4.09 6.07 2.15
C GLY A 100 3.35 7.42 2.14
N PRO A 101 2.93 7.93 3.28
CA PRO A 101 3.17 7.45 4.64
C PRO A 101 2.43 6.16 5.01
N ILE A 102 2.56 5.76 6.30
CA ILE A 102 2.00 4.49 6.78
C ILE A 102 0.82 4.65 7.74
N TYR A 103 0.66 5.82 8.33
CA TYR A 103 -0.45 6.07 9.26
C TYR A 103 -1.71 6.53 8.53
N PRO A 104 -2.91 6.13 9.02
CA PRO A 104 -4.18 6.37 8.30
C PRO A 104 -4.42 7.83 7.92
N GLU A 105 -4.30 8.74 8.88
CA GLU A 105 -4.60 10.17 8.67
C GLU A 105 -3.63 10.82 7.67
N GLU A 106 -2.34 10.47 7.76
CA GLU A 106 -1.31 10.93 6.84
C GLU A 106 -1.55 10.36 5.43
N SER A 107 -1.94 9.09 5.37
CA SER A 107 -2.22 8.39 4.10
C SER A 107 -3.46 8.95 3.41
N GLU A 108 -4.48 9.35 4.15
CA GLU A 108 -5.67 10.02 3.60
C GLU A 108 -5.30 11.37 2.96
N LEU A 109 -4.45 12.15 3.61
CA LEU A 109 -3.97 13.42 3.08
C LEU A 109 -3.18 13.23 1.76
N ILE A 110 -2.22 12.30 1.77
CA ILE A 110 -1.40 12.03 0.59
C ILE A 110 -2.23 11.39 -0.52
N SER A 111 -3.18 10.50 -0.20
CA SER A 111 -4.10 9.92 -1.17
C SER A 111 -4.95 10.99 -1.85
N ALA A 112 -5.50 11.96 -1.09
CA ALA A 112 -6.26 13.06 -1.67
C ALA A 112 -5.39 13.96 -2.56
N PHE A 113 -4.16 14.25 -2.15
CA PHE A 113 -3.18 14.97 -2.95
C PHE A 113 -2.84 14.21 -4.26
N ALA A 114 -2.55 12.93 -4.15
CA ALA A 114 -2.22 12.05 -5.26
C ALA A 114 -3.33 11.99 -6.32
N GLU A 115 -4.60 11.94 -5.87
CA GLU A 115 -5.77 11.97 -6.76
C GLU A 115 -5.86 13.28 -7.55
N VAL A 116 -5.63 14.43 -6.90
CA VAL A 116 -5.66 15.74 -7.55
C VAL A 116 -4.52 15.91 -8.54
N GLN A 117 -3.31 15.48 -8.17
CA GLN A 117 -2.11 15.62 -8.99
C GLN A 117 -1.96 14.49 -10.02
N LYS A 118 -2.77 13.44 -9.93
CA LYS A 118 -2.68 12.21 -10.75
C LYS A 118 -1.33 11.52 -10.61
N ILE A 119 -0.80 11.49 -9.39
CA ILE A 119 0.45 10.83 -9.04
C ILE A 119 0.12 9.50 -8.37
N PRO A 120 0.64 8.35 -8.84
CA PRO A 120 0.48 7.08 -8.15
C PRO A 120 0.98 7.14 -6.70
N PHE A 121 0.12 6.80 -5.76
CA PHE A 121 0.42 6.69 -4.34
C PHE A 121 0.38 5.23 -3.91
N ILE A 122 1.46 4.71 -3.36
CA ILE A 122 1.57 3.34 -2.87
C ILE A 122 1.60 3.35 -1.35
N HIS A 123 0.58 2.76 -0.73
CA HIS A 123 0.58 2.55 0.71
C HIS A 123 1.28 1.21 1.04
N PRO A 124 2.44 1.22 1.73
CA PRO A 124 3.30 0.04 1.82
C PRO A 124 2.79 -1.03 2.79
N LEU A 125 1.89 -0.70 3.73
CA LEU A 125 1.59 -1.60 4.84
C LEU A 125 0.14 -1.98 5.04
N SER A 126 -0.81 -1.37 4.36
CA SER A 126 -2.10 -1.27 4.94
C SER A 126 -3.18 -2.20 4.46
N ASN A 127 -4.14 -2.39 5.35
CA ASN A 127 -5.49 -2.91 5.20
C ASN A 127 -6.51 -1.78 5.01
N LEU A 128 -6.12 -0.57 4.65
CA LEU A 128 -7.02 0.58 4.49
C LEU A 128 -7.87 0.50 3.21
N GLY A 129 -8.04 -0.71 2.65
CA GLY A 129 -8.68 -0.92 1.35
C GLY A 129 -9.97 -0.15 1.14
N ASP A 130 -10.86 -0.21 2.11
CA ASP A 130 -12.17 0.44 1.99
C ASP A 130 -12.08 1.97 1.95
N ARG A 131 -11.02 2.57 2.48
CA ARG A 131 -10.79 4.02 2.48
C ARG A 131 -10.31 4.54 1.13
N PHE A 132 -9.62 3.70 0.35
CA PHE A 132 -9.02 4.08 -0.93
C PHE A 132 -9.74 3.51 -2.16
N GLU A 133 -10.80 2.76 -1.99
CA GLU A 133 -11.54 2.11 -3.10
C GLU A 133 -12.01 3.08 -4.19
N LYS A 134 -12.24 4.34 -3.83
CA LYS A 134 -12.72 5.38 -4.76
C LYS A 134 -11.60 6.17 -5.41
N ASN A 135 -10.36 6.01 -4.96
CA ASN A 135 -9.22 6.78 -5.41
C ASN A 135 -8.47 6.02 -6.50
N GLN A 136 -8.43 6.60 -7.70
CA GLN A 136 -7.83 5.94 -8.88
C GLN A 136 -6.31 5.89 -8.84
N TYR A 137 -5.69 6.78 -8.06
CA TYR A 137 -4.24 6.91 -7.94
C TYR A 137 -3.68 6.35 -6.64
N SER A 138 -4.50 5.67 -5.83
CA SER A 138 -4.06 5.07 -4.56
C SER A 138 -4.03 3.55 -4.64
N TYR A 139 -2.89 2.98 -4.30
CA TYR A 139 -2.61 1.55 -4.39
C TYR A 139 -2.18 0.99 -3.04
N LEU A 140 -2.66 -0.20 -2.71
CA LEU A 140 -2.21 -0.94 -1.54
C LEU A 140 -1.14 -1.95 -1.96
N PHE A 141 -0.01 -1.96 -1.28
CA PHE A 141 1.02 -2.99 -1.47
C PHE A 141 0.53 -4.38 -1.05
N ARG A 142 -0.33 -4.44 -0.03
CA ARG A 142 -0.99 -5.66 0.42
C ARG A 142 -2.47 -5.61 0.07
N PRO A 143 -3.06 -6.73 -0.38
CA PRO A 143 -4.48 -6.76 -0.67
C PRO A 143 -5.30 -6.45 0.58
N SER A 144 -6.44 -5.79 0.39
CA SER A 144 -7.43 -5.56 1.45
C SER A 144 -8.02 -6.88 1.92
N LEU A 145 -8.63 -6.90 3.12
CA LEU A 145 -9.33 -8.08 3.62
C LEU A 145 -10.48 -8.48 2.68
N ASN A 146 -11.17 -7.51 2.09
CA ASN A 146 -12.21 -7.76 1.09
C ASN A 146 -11.64 -8.43 -0.16
N SER A 147 -10.51 -7.95 -0.69
CA SER A 147 -9.84 -8.57 -1.85
C SER A 147 -9.37 -9.98 -1.54
N LEU A 148 -8.85 -10.22 -0.33
CA LEU A 148 -8.46 -11.55 0.12
C LEU A 148 -9.67 -12.49 0.21
N ALA A 149 -10.75 -12.04 0.87
CA ALA A 149 -11.98 -12.83 1.01
C ALA A 149 -12.57 -13.18 -0.36
N ASN A 150 -12.68 -12.19 -1.26
CA ASN A 150 -13.15 -12.40 -2.62
C ASN A 150 -12.29 -13.41 -3.38
N GLY A 151 -10.96 -13.29 -3.29
CA GLY A 151 -10.03 -14.23 -3.94
C GLY A 151 -10.19 -15.66 -3.45
N VAL A 152 -10.38 -15.85 -2.14
CA VAL A 152 -10.64 -17.18 -1.56
C VAL A 152 -11.97 -17.73 -2.04
N VAL A 153 -13.05 -16.94 -2.01
CA VAL A 153 -14.38 -17.37 -2.45
C VAL A 153 -14.37 -17.75 -3.93
N GLU A 154 -13.78 -16.93 -4.79
CA GLU A 154 -13.68 -17.23 -6.23
C GLU A 154 -12.84 -18.49 -6.47
N SER A 155 -11.74 -18.67 -5.73
CA SER A 155 -10.93 -19.88 -5.82
C SER A 155 -11.73 -21.13 -5.44
N LEU A 156 -12.55 -21.06 -4.38
CA LEU A 156 -13.40 -22.18 -3.96
C LEU A 156 -14.53 -22.47 -4.95
N LYS A 157 -15.08 -21.46 -5.60
CA LYS A 157 -16.09 -21.62 -6.67
C LYS A 157 -15.49 -22.31 -7.90
N PHE A 158 -14.26 -21.98 -8.23
CA PHE A 158 -13.56 -22.56 -9.37
C PHE A 158 -13.15 -24.01 -9.13
N GLN A 159 -12.82 -24.38 -7.88
CA GLN A 159 -12.51 -25.76 -7.50
C GLN A 159 -13.82 -26.55 -7.39
N ALA A 160 -13.94 -27.67 -8.06
CA ALA A 160 -15.11 -28.55 -8.01
C ALA A 160 -15.25 -29.31 -6.66
N TRP A 161 -14.86 -28.68 -5.57
CA TRP A 161 -15.00 -29.22 -4.22
C TRP A 161 -16.43 -29.00 -3.71
N GLY A 162 -16.88 -29.85 -2.81
CA GLY A 162 -18.24 -29.71 -2.27
C GLY A 162 -18.45 -28.36 -1.54
N LYS A 163 -19.72 -27.97 -1.37
CA LYS A 163 -20.09 -26.69 -0.76
C LYS A 163 -20.06 -26.68 0.78
N LYS A 164 -19.20 -27.49 1.42
CA LYS A 164 -19.00 -27.47 2.88
C LYS A 164 -17.61 -26.94 3.18
N VAL A 165 -17.54 -25.91 4.02
CA VAL A 165 -16.29 -25.21 4.37
C VAL A 165 -16.21 -25.04 5.88
N ALA A 166 -15.04 -25.29 6.45
CA ALA A 166 -14.71 -24.89 7.82
C ALA A 166 -13.75 -23.69 7.76
N ILE A 167 -13.97 -22.70 8.60
CA ILE A 167 -13.09 -21.54 8.73
C ILE A 167 -12.38 -21.64 10.08
N GLY A 168 -11.04 -21.80 10.03
CA GLY A 168 -10.20 -21.74 11.22
C GLY A 168 -9.40 -20.45 11.20
N TYR A 169 -9.40 -19.69 12.30
CA TYR A 169 -8.62 -18.47 12.43
C TYR A 169 -8.05 -18.31 13.84
N SER A 170 -7.00 -17.53 13.96
CA SER A 170 -6.40 -17.19 15.24
C SER A 170 -7.26 -16.16 16.00
N GLY A 171 -7.01 -15.97 17.29
CA GLY A 171 -7.69 -14.94 18.09
C GLY A 171 -7.25 -13.51 17.78
N SER A 172 -6.54 -13.25 16.67
CA SER A 172 -6.17 -11.89 16.28
C SER A 172 -7.37 -11.14 15.69
N SER A 173 -7.51 -9.87 16.01
CA SER A 173 -8.59 -9.01 15.50
C SER A 173 -8.67 -9.00 13.96
N ARG A 174 -7.54 -9.10 13.28
CA ARG A 174 -7.48 -9.14 11.81
C ARG A 174 -8.02 -10.44 11.25
N ASP A 175 -7.64 -11.57 11.84
CA ASP A 175 -8.07 -12.88 11.39
C ASP A 175 -9.57 -13.08 11.65
N GLU A 176 -10.06 -12.55 12.77
CA GLU A 176 -11.48 -12.54 13.09
C GLU A 176 -12.29 -11.74 12.07
N GLN A 177 -11.82 -10.54 11.70
CA GLN A 177 -12.45 -9.74 10.64
C GLN A 177 -12.46 -10.47 9.29
N LEU A 178 -11.35 -11.08 8.89
CA LEU A 178 -11.30 -11.87 7.67
C LEU A 178 -12.24 -13.09 7.74
N GLY A 179 -12.29 -13.77 8.89
CA GLY A 179 -13.20 -14.90 9.12
C GLY A 179 -14.66 -14.50 8.92
N LEU A 180 -15.09 -13.38 9.51
CA LEU A 180 -16.45 -12.86 9.36
C LEU A 180 -16.78 -12.46 7.91
N LEU A 181 -15.83 -11.83 7.20
CA LEU A 181 -15.99 -11.51 5.79
C LEU A 181 -16.13 -12.78 4.93
N LEU A 182 -15.27 -13.76 5.15
CA LEU A 182 -15.33 -15.05 4.44
C LEU A 182 -16.64 -15.76 4.71
N GLN A 183 -17.09 -15.82 5.97
CA GLN A 183 -18.37 -16.39 6.33
C GLN A 183 -19.50 -15.74 5.53
N SER A 184 -19.62 -14.42 5.61
CA SER A 184 -20.68 -13.67 4.92
C SER A 184 -20.68 -13.88 3.41
N GLN A 185 -19.51 -13.91 2.77
CA GLN A 185 -19.39 -14.08 1.32
C GLN A 185 -19.66 -15.53 0.89
N LEU A 186 -19.17 -16.52 1.63
CA LEU A 186 -19.39 -17.94 1.34
C LEU A 186 -20.86 -18.32 1.48
N GLU A 187 -21.55 -17.82 2.51
CA GLU A 187 -22.99 -18.04 2.69
C GLU A 187 -23.81 -17.48 1.52
N LYS A 188 -23.45 -16.28 1.02
CA LYS A 188 -24.09 -15.68 -0.18
C LYS A 188 -23.92 -16.53 -1.42
N GLU A 189 -22.80 -17.23 -1.56
CA GLU A 189 -22.49 -18.13 -2.68
C GLU A 189 -23.03 -19.56 -2.46
N GLY A 190 -23.78 -19.78 -1.39
CA GLY A 190 -24.45 -21.04 -1.08
C GLY A 190 -23.54 -22.12 -0.50
N PHE A 191 -22.41 -21.74 0.08
CA PHE A 191 -21.58 -22.63 0.88
C PHE A 191 -22.19 -22.80 2.28
N LYS A 192 -22.01 -24.00 2.84
CA LYS A 192 -22.39 -24.32 4.23
C LYS A 192 -21.14 -24.35 5.10
N LEU A 193 -21.17 -23.56 6.16
CA LEU A 193 -20.15 -23.60 7.19
C LEU A 193 -20.40 -24.77 8.14
N VAL A 194 -19.35 -25.48 8.53
CA VAL A 194 -19.36 -26.66 9.40
C VAL A 194 -18.38 -26.46 10.55
#